data_65dec38df2dfbc6ae20aeb787885fd6c
#
_entry.id   65dec38df2dfbc6ae20aeb787885fd6c
#
_cell.length_a   1.000
_cell.length_b   1.000
_cell.length_c   1.000
_cell.angle_alpha   90.00
_cell.angle_beta   90.00
_cell.angle_gamma   90.00
#
_symmetry.space_group_name_H-M   'P 1'
#
loop_
_entity.id
_entity.type
_entity.pdbx_description
1 polymer ?
#
loop_
_entity_poly.entity_id
_entity_poly.type
_entity_poly.pdbx_seq_one_letter_code
_entity_poly.pdbx_strand_id
1 'polypeptide(L)'
;SKASKSGSALIKALQTRGYEIGLFASAPLTMPEFNQTVFATLPDARLNSKGNNPIEKDESAIEDMEKWLTSVPKNKPFFAFLFLDSVHSAIFPETEEFTVFKPYWKEVNQIKLSNDFDRTPYFNRYKNSVFFTDKNLGRALSFLGKNIDIDKTIIVITSDHGEEFNDTGKNYWGHNGNFTKYQAQIPFIVKWPGKASIDIGYRTSALDVVPTLLPRVLGCKNPVSDYSVGKDLFEPSGRNPFVYVSNYSKDAFVEKDRVVLINEIGVLSFLDPAYNPAKDQSVPPYLKQVLEESSRFLKKH
;
A
#
# COMPACT_ATOMS: atom_id res chain seq x y z
N SER A 1 20.57 1.63 6.32
CA SER A 1 21.09 0.66 7.31
C SER A 1 21.53 -0.62 6.61
N LYS A 2 22.42 -1.44 7.26
CA LYS A 2 22.78 -2.78 6.71
C LYS A 2 21.56 -3.68 6.56
N ALA A 3 20.55 -3.56 7.40
CA ALA A 3 19.30 -4.32 7.34
C ALA A 3 18.49 -4.02 6.07
N SER A 4 18.45 -2.76 5.62
CA SER A 4 17.74 -2.39 4.39
C SER A 4 18.39 -3.00 3.14
N LYS A 5 19.71 -3.12 3.09
CA LYS A 5 20.46 -3.73 1.98
C LYS A 5 20.33 -5.25 1.90
N SER A 6 19.79 -5.89 2.94
CA SER A 6 19.61 -7.34 2.96
C SER A 6 18.35 -7.80 2.20
N GLY A 7 17.49 -6.88 1.80
CA GLY A 7 16.21 -7.19 1.15
C GLY A 7 15.14 -7.72 2.12
N SER A 8 13.92 -7.88 1.59
CA SER A 8 12.77 -8.35 2.35
C SER A 8 12.87 -9.83 2.75
N ALA A 9 12.46 -10.16 3.97
CA ALA A 9 12.34 -11.56 4.42
C ALA A 9 11.40 -12.37 3.51
N LEU A 10 10.32 -11.75 3.04
CA LEU A 10 9.38 -12.39 2.11
C LEU A 10 10.06 -12.75 0.80
N ILE A 11 10.75 -11.80 0.15
CA ILE A 11 11.42 -12.04 -1.14
C ILE A 11 12.48 -13.14 -1.01
N LYS A 12 13.29 -13.12 0.06
CA LYS A 12 14.27 -14.19 0.31
C LYS A 12 13.63 -15.56 0.50
N ALA A 13 12.54 -15.63 1.24
CA ALA A 13 11.82 -16.88 1.47
C ALA A 13 11.21 -17.42 0.16
N LEU A 14 10.64 -16.54 -0.68
CA LEU A 14 10.13 -16.91 -2.00
C LEU A 14 11.25 -17.46 -2.90
N GLN A 15 12.40 -16.77 -2.97
CA GLN A 15 13.58 -17.24 -3.71
C GLN A 15 14.05 -18.62 -3.23
N THR A 16 14.17 -18.80 -1.91
CA THR A 16 14.59 -20.07 -1.29
C THR A 16 13.61 -21.21 -1.61
N ARG A 17 12.32 -20.89 -1.78
CA ARG A 17 11.27 -21.86 -2.15
C ARG A 17 11.12 -22.06 -3.66
N GLY A 18 11.97 -21.44 -4.47
CA GLY A 18 12.01 -21.61 -5.92
C GLY A 18 10.85 -20.93 -6.66
N TYR A 19 10.29 -19.85 -6.08
CA TYR A 19 9.29 -19.05 -6.77
C TYR A 19 9.92 -18.26 -7.91
N GLU A 20 9.23 -18.22 -9.04
CA GLU A 20 9.48 -17.21 -10.07
C GLU A 20 8.94 -15.86 -9.58
N ILE A 21 9.75 -14.80 -9.70
CA ILE A 21 9.38 -13.47 -9.16
C ILE A 21 9.37 -12.44 -10.29
N GLY A 22 8.21 -11.84 -10.52
CA GLY A 22 8.00 -10.76 -11.47
C GLY A 22 7.62 -9.44 -10.79
N LEU A 23 8.27 -8.34 -11.20
CA LEU A 23 7.94 -6.98 -10.76
C LEU A 23 7.48 -6.17 -11.96
N PHE A 24 6.30 -5.55 -11.86
CA PHE A 24 5.66 -4.78 -12.93
C PHE A 24 5.18 -3.47 -12.35
N ALA A 25 5.94 -2.39 -12.56
CA ALA A 25 5.68 -1.10 -11.96
C ALA A 25 5.59 0.01 -13.00
N SER A 26 4.54 0.79 -12.95
CA SER A 26 4.37 1.97 -13.79
C SER A 26 5.16 3.19 -13.27
N ALA A 27 5.33 3.30 -11.95
CA ALA A 27 6.28 4.24 -11.36
C ALA A 27 7.65 3.57 -11.12
N PRO A 28 8.76 4.34 -11.15
CA PRO A 28 10.08 3.80 -10.88
C PRO A 28 10.20 3.26 -9.45
N LEU A 29 10.62 2.00 -9.29
CA LEU A 29 10.90 1.39 -7.98
C LEU A 29 12.28 1.82 -7.40
N THR A 30 12.84 2.90 -7.91
CA THR A 30 14.08 3.52 -7.44
C THR A 30 13.85 4.70 -6.50
N MET A 31 12.59 5.19 -6.43
CA MET A 31 12.22 6.30 -5.55
C MET A 31 10.78 6.10 -5.05
N PRO A 32 10.58 5.76 -3.76
CA PRO A 32 11.63 5.41 -2.77
C PRO A 32 12.45 4.18 -3.20
N GLU A 33 13.63 3.98 -2.61
CA GLU A 33 14.65 3.00 -3.03
C GLU A 33 14.22 1.54 -2.78
N PHE A 34 13.11 1.10 -3.36
CA PHE A 34 12.64 -0.30 -3.24
C PHE A 34 13.63 -1.29 -3.84
N ASN A 35 14.35 -0.90 -4.91
CA ASN A 35 15.40 -1.69 -5.51
C ASN A 35 16.61 -1.93 -4.59
N GLN A 36 16.84 -1.05 -3.62
CA GLN A 36 17.93 -1.16 -2.62
C GLN A 36 17.46 -1.68 -1.26
N THR A 37 16.16 -1.85 -1.08
CA THR A 37 15.54 -2.27 0.17
C THR A 37 14.72 -3.54 0.01
N VAL A 38 13.45 -3.43 -0.34
CA VAL A 38 12.51 -4.57 -0.43
C VAL A 38 12.98 -5.59 -1.48
N PHE A 39 13.41 -5.11 -2.64
CA PHE A 39 13.81 -5.91 -3.79
C PHE A 39 15.34 -6.00 -3.98
N ALA A 40 16.14 -5.67 -2.97
CA ALA A 40 17.60 -5.62 -3.06
C ALA A 40 18.26 -6.95 -3.48
N THR A 41 17.56 -8.08 -3.35
CA THR A 41 18.04 -9.40 -3.77
C THR A 41 17.60 -9.81 -5.18
N LEU A 42 16.97 -8.90 -5.93
CA LEU A 42 16.51 -9.11 -7.31
C LEU A 42 17.27 -8.17 -8.26
N PRO A 43 18.53 -8.46 -8.62
CA PRO A 43 19.38 -7.55 -9.39
C PRO A 43 18.84 -7.24 -10.79
N ASP A 44 18.14 -8.21 -11.39
CA ASP A 44 17.58 -8.10 -12.75
C ASP A 44 16.09 -7.70 -12.74
N ALA A 45 15.60 -7.21 -11.61
CA ALA A 45 14.21 -6.82 -11.47
C ALA A 45 13.86 -5.67 -12.42
N ARG A 46 12.72 -5.78 -13.08
CA ARG A 46 12.17 -4.70 -13.89
C ARG A 46 11.66 -3.59 -12.95
N LEU A 47 12.34 -2.45 -12.95
CA LEU A 47 12.08 -1.35 -12.02
C LEU A 47 11.10 -0.30 -12.57
N ASN A 48 10.74 -0.38 -13.84
CA ASN A 48 9.88 0.60 -14.50
C ASN A 48 9.23 0.01 -15.76
N SER A 49 8.04 0.49 -16.11
CA SER A 49 7.33 0.13 -17.34
C SER A 49 7.62 1.12 -18.48
N LYS A 50 7.38 0.67 -19.71
CA LYS A 50 7.48 1.51 -20.91
C LYS A 50 6.25 2.41 -21.00
N GLY A 51 6.43 3.60 -21.56
CA GLY A 51 5.37 4.58 -21.79
C GLY A 51 5.82 6.00 -21.48
N ASN A 52 5.12 6.97 -22.05
CA ASN A 52 5.44 8.40 -21.94
C ASN A 52 4.66 9.09 -20.80
N ASN A 53 3.59 8.46 -20.35
CA ASN A 53 2.71 9.00 -19.32
C ASN A 53 2.20 7.84 -18.41
N PRO A 54 1.60 8.13 -17.25
CA PRO A 54 1.10 7.10 -16.32
C PRO A 54 0.11 6.11 -16.94
N ILE A 55 -0.76 6.54 -17.86
CA ILE A 55 -1.74 5.68 -18.55
C ILE A 55 -1.00 4.57 -19.33
N GLU A 56 -0.12 4.97 -20.22
CA GLU A 56 0.67 4.04 -21.05
C GLU A 56 1.52 3.11 -20.20
N LYS A 57 2.07 3.63 -19.09
CA LYS A 57 2.89 2.83 -18.16
C LYS A 57 2.05 1.80 -17.40
N ASP A 58 0.85 2.15 -16.94
CA ASP A 58 -0.07 1.21 -16.29
C ASP A 58 -0.46 0.09 -17.25
N GLU A 59 -0.86 0.42 -18.48
CA GLU A 59 -1.21 -0.54 -19.50
C GLU A 59 -0.03 -1.46 -19.84
N SER A 60 1.16 -0.88 -20.04
CA SER A 60 2.39 -1.65 -20.28
C SER A 60 2.78 -2.56 -19.12
N ALA A 61 2.59 -2.12 -17.87
CA ALA A 61 2.88 -2.95 -16.69
C ALA A 61 1.99 -4.19 -16.65
N ILE A 62 0.70 -4.03 -16.96
CA ILE A 62 -0.26 -5.13 -17.02
C ILE A 62 0.08 -6.08 -18.16
N GLU A 63 0.33 -5.57 -19.38
CA GLU A 63 0.69 -6.39 -20.53
C GLU A 63 1.95 -7.21 -20.29
N ASP A 64 2.96 -6.61 -19.66
CA ASP A 64 4.19 -7.30 -19.37
C ASP A 64 4.01 -8.36 -18.27
N MET A 65 3.16 -8.11 -17.29
CA MET A 65 2.77 -9.13 -16.30
C MET A 65 2.04 -10.29 -16.99
N GLU A 66 1.09 -10.02 -17.88
CA GLU A 66 0.35 -11.03 -18.64
C GLU A 66 1.29 -11.91 -19.48
N LYS A 67 2.22 -11.28 -20.21
CA LYS A 67 3.25 -11.98 -21.00
C LYS A 67 4.17 -12.80 -20.13
N TRP A 68 4.63 -12.25 -19.02
CA TRP A 68 5.50 -12.96 -18.10
C TRP A 68 4.79 -14.17 -17.46
N LEU A 69 3.54 -14.02 -17.01
CA LEU A 69 2.77 -15.12 -16.43
C LEU A 69 2.58 -16.29 -17.42
N THR A 70 2.44 -16.02 -18.71
CA THR A 70 2.37 -17.08 -19.73
C THR A 70 3.70 -17.79 -19.94
N SER A 71 4.82 -17.15 -19.62
CA SER A 71 6.16 -17.72 -19.72
C SER A 71 6.60 -18.51 -18.49
N VAL A 72 5.93 -18.30 -17.33
CA VAL A 72 6.23 -19.04 -16.10
C VAL A 72 5.95 -20.53 -16.30
N PRO A 73 6.90 -21.42 -16.01
CA PRO A 73 6.68 -22.85 -16.12
C PRO A 73 5.52 -23.31 -15.21
N LYS A 74 4.59 -24.11 -15.74
CA LYS A 74 3.38 -24.54 -15.02
C LYS A 74 3.64 -25.30 -13.71
N ASN A 75 4.82 -25.86 -13.55
CA ASN A 75 5.25 -26.58 -12.34
C ASN A 75 5.99 -25.68 -11.33
N LYS A 76 6.12 -24.39 -11.61
CA LYS A 76 6.76 -23.42 -10.72
C LYS A 76 5.73 -22.52 -10.04
N PRO A 77 5.85 -22.30 -8.73
CA PRO A 77 5.09 -21.25 -8.07
C PRO A 77 5.63 -19.88 -8.48
N PHE A 78 4.78 -18.87 -8.42
CA PHE A 78 5.17 -17.50 -8.79
C PHE A 78 4.72 -16.48 -7.76
N PHE A 79 5.40 -15.34 -7.77
CA PHE A 79 5.02 -14.11 -7.09
C PHE A 79 5.08 -12.97 -8.11
N ALA A 80 3.96 -12.30 -8.32
CA ALA A 80 3.86 -11.12 -9.19
C ALA A 80 3.52 -9.89 -8.33
N PHE A 81 4.29 -8.83 -8.47
CA PHE A 81 4.02 -7.51 -7.89
C PHE A 81 3.66 -6.56 -9.01
N LEU A 82 2.41 -6.10 -9.01
CA LEU A 82 1.91 -5.11 -9.96
C LEU A 82 1.66 -3.80 -9.21
N PHE A 83 2.31 -2.71 -9.66
CA PHE A 83 2.19 -1.37 -9.08
C PHE A 83 1.73 -0.38 -10.14
N LEU A 84 0.55 0.22 -9.96
CA LEU A 84 -0.09 1.14 -10.90
C LEU A 84 -0.07 2.57 -10.33
N ASP A 85 0.19 3.57 -11.17
CA ASP A 85 0.50 4.95 -10.76
C ASP A 85 -0.52 6.01 -11.25
N SER A 86 -1.44 5.67 -12.14
CA SER A 86 -2.39 6.64 -12.69
C SER A 86 -3.26 7.33 -11.64
N VAL A 87 -3.59 6.65 -10.54
CA VAL A 87 -4.38 7.21 -9.43
C VAL A 87 -3.59 8.29 -8.68
N HIS A 88 -2.29 8.09 -8.46
CA HIS A 88 -1.42 9.02 -7.74
C HIS A 88 -1.45 10.44 -8.33
N SER A 89 -1.45 10.54 -9.65
CA SER A 89 -1.49 11.82 -10.36
C SER A 89 -2.89 12.25 -10.81
N ALA A 90 -3.94 11.49 -10.43
CA ALA A 90 -5.31 11.65 -10.89
C ALA A 90 -5.40 11.74 -12.43
N ILE A 91 -4.65 10.87 -13.13
CA ILE A 91 -4.57 10.81 -14.59
C ILE A 91 -5.39 9.64 -15.12
N PHE A 92 -6.12 9.87 -16.18
CA PHE A 92 -6.95 8.89 -16.88
C PHE A 92 -7.14 9.32 -18.33
N PRO A 93 -7.51 8.42 -19.26
CA PRO A 93 -7.86 8.80 -20.62
C PRO A 93 -9.12 9.70 -20.61
N GLU A 94 -9.01 10.93 -21.12
CA GLU A 94 -10.13 11.89 -21.11
C GLU A 94 -11.12 11.60 -22.27
N THR A 95 -11.53 10.32 -22.39
CA THR A 95 -12.55 9.84 -23.33
C THR A 95 -13.92 9.80 -22.66
N GLU A 96 -15.00 9.61 -23.42
CA GLU A 96 -16.35 9.50 -22.91
C GLU A 96 -16.49 8.32 -21.93
N GLU A 97 -15.80 7.22 -22.18
CA GLU A 97 -15.79 6.02 -21.34
C GLU A 97 -15.28 6.30 -19.93
N PHE A 98 -14.23 7.10 -19.79
CA PHE A 98 -13.55 7.35 -18.51
C PHE A 98 -13.91 8.69 -17.87
N THR A 99 -14.73 9.52 -18.49
CA THR A 99 -15.23 10.78 -17.92
C THR A 99 -16.62 10.62 -17.27
N VAL A 100 -16.72 9.65 -16.37
CA VAL A 100 -18.00 9.27 -15.70
C VAL A 100 -18.40 10.32 -14.67
N PHE A 101 -17.46 10.84 -13.90
CA PHE A 101 -17.71 11.80 -12.83
C PHE A 101 -17.49 13.22 -13.33
N LYS A 102 -18.55 14.02 -13.36
CA LYS A 102 -18.57 15.41 -13.87
C LYS A 102 -19.25 16.36 -12.87
N PRO A 103 -18.88 17.66 -12.86
CA PRO A 103 -17.75 18.24 -13.58
C PRO A 103 -16.42 17.74 -13.02
N TYR A 104 -15.37 17.68 -13.84
CA TYR A 104 -14.02 17.37 -13.38
C TYR A 104 -13.03 18.47 -13.81
N TRP A 105 -11.99 18.61 -13.02
CA TRP A 105 -10.94 19.61 -13.26
C TRP A 105 -9.98 19.09 -14.32
N LYS A 106 -9.92 19.76 -15.48
CA LYS A 106 -9.09 19.31 -16.61
C LYS A 106 -7.60 19.45 -16.31
N GLU A 107 -7.20 20.59 -15.74
CA GLU A 107 -5.81 20.87 -15.39
C GLU A 107 -5.73 21.17 -13.89
N VAL A 108 -5.03 20.32 -13.16
CA VAL A 108 -4.85 20.48 -11.71
C VAL A 108 -3.88 21.63 -11.45
N ASN A 109 -4.36 22.68 -10.78
CA ASN A 109 -3.55 23.79 -10.32
C ASN A 109 -3.59 23.87 -8.79
N GLN A 110 -2.63 23.24 -8.14
CA GLN A 110 -2.56 23.13 -6.69
C GLN A 110 -2.50 24.49 -5.95
N ILE A 111 -2.04 25.58 -6.63
CA ILE A 111 -1.99 26.93 -6.05
C ILE A 111 -3.40 27.48 -5.76
N LYS A 112 -4.42 26.99 -6.46
CA LYS A 112 -5.82 27.39 -6.24
C LYS A 112 -6.49 26.68 -5.06
N LEU A 113 -5.86 25.66 -4.48
CA LEU A 113 -6.42 24.87 -3.42
C LEU A 113 -6.44 25.68 -2.11
N SER A 114 -7.60 25.78 -1.50
CA SER A 114 -7.85 26.48 -0.23
C SER A 114 -9.07 25.88 0.45
N ASN A 115 -9.36 26.30 1.67
CA ASN A 115 -10.57 25.85 2.36
C ASN A 115 -11.87 26.26 1.64
N ASP A 116 -11.85 27.34 0.89
CA ASP A 116 -13.01 27.87 0.15
C ASP A 116 -13.13 27.28 -1.26
N PHE A 117 -12.15 26.45 -1.68
CA PHE A 117 -12.17 25.84 -3.00
C PHE A 117 -13.22 24.71 -3.06
N ASP A 118 -14.11 24.73 -4.06
CA ASP A 118 -15.01 23.62 -4.33
C ASP A 118 -14.19 22.38 -4.74
N ARG A 119 -14.11 21.41 -3.84
CA ARG A 119 -13.35 20.17 -4.06
C ARG A 119 -13.94 19.26 -5.14
N THR A 120 -15.23 19.44 -5.47
CA THR A 120 -15.99 18.51 -6.32
C THR A 120 -15.30 18.24 -7.67
N PRO A 121 -14.83 19.25 -8.44
CA PRO A 121 -14.18 18.98 -9.72
C PRO A 121 -12.85 18.22 -9.58
N TYR A 122 -12.05 18.48 -8.52
CA TYR A 122 -10.79 17.78 -8.30
C TYR A 122 -11.05 16.34 -7.81
N PHE A 123 -11.98 16.16 -6.89
CA PHE A 123 -12.39 14.84 -6.43
C PHE A 123 -12.99 14.00 -7.56
N ASN A 124 -13.78 14.60 -8.48
CA ASN A 124 -14.29 13.89 -9.65
C ASN A 124 -13.17 13.48 -10.62
N ARG A 125 -12.13 14.30 -10.78
CA ARG A 125 -10.94 13.92 -11.53
C ARG A 125 -10.27 12.67 -10.93
N TYR A 126 -10.07 12.67 -9.63
CA TYR A 126 -9.54 11.51 -8.91
C TYR A 126 -10.43 10.27 -9.07
N LYS A 127 -11.75 10.41 -8.92
CA LYS A 127 -12.69 9.29 -9.13
C LYS A 127 -12.62 8.71 -10.54
N ASN A 128 -12.42 9.53 -11.56
CA ASN A 128 -12.24 9.06 -12.93
C ASN A 128 -10.93 8.25 -13.08
N SER A 129 -9.84 8.65 -12.42
CA SER A 129 -8.59 7.86 -12.44
C SER A 129 -8.72 6.54 -11.68
N VAL A 130 -9.45 6.53 -10.56
CA VAL A 130 -9.78 5.28 -9.83
C VAL A 130 -10.63 4.36 -10.72
N PHE A 131 -11.63 4.90 -11.43
CA PHE A 131 -12.46 4.13 -12.36
C PHE A 131 -11.64 3.51 -13.50
N PHE A 132 -10.70 4.28 -14.06
CA PHE A 132 -9.76 3.76 -15.07
C PHE A 132 -8.89 2.62 -14.51
N THR A 133 -8.33 2.81 -13.32
CA THR A 133 -7.51 1.78 -12.66
C THR A 133 -8.31 0.53 -12.32
N ASP A 134 -9.56 0.67 -11.88
CA ASP A 134 -10.48 -0.46 -11.64
C ASP A 134 -10.74 -1.27 -12.92
N LYS A 135 -10.95 -0.60 -14.07
CA LYS A 135 -11.07 -1.27 -15.37
C LYS A 135 -9.81 -2.05 -15.73
N ASN A 136 -8.63 -1.48 -15.51
CA ASN A 136 -7.35 -2.14 -15.72
C ASN A 136 -7.14 -3.34 -14.80
N LEU A 137 -7.50 -3.22 -13.53
CA LEU A 137 -7.52 -4.36 -12.60
C LEU A 137 -8.49 -5.44 -13.05
N GLY A 138 -9.68 -5.07 -13.50
CA GLY A 138 -10.68 -6.01 -14.06
C GLY A 138 -10.13 -6.79 -15.25
N ARG A 139 -9.36 -6.12 -16.14
CA ARG A 139 -8.64 -6.78 -17.25
C ARG A 139 -7.61 -7.79 -16.73
N ALA A 140 -6.76 -7.38 -15.80
CA ALA A 140 -5.74 -8.25 -15.21
C ALA A 140 -6.35 -9.46 -14.50
N LEU A 141 -7.41 -9.27 -13.70
CA LEU A 141 -8.13 -10.35 -13.03
C LEU A 141 -8.80 -11.31 -14.02
N SER A 142 -9.35 -10.78 -15.12
CA SER A 142 -9.94 -11.60 -16.20
C SER A 142 -8.88 -12.46 -16.90
N PHE A 143 -7.68 -11.90 -17.12
CA PHE A 143 -6.55 -12.67 -17.65
C PHE A 143 -6.13 -13.79 -16.69
N LEU A 144 -5.99 -13.49 -15.40
CA LEU A 144 -5.66 -14.47 -14.36
C LEU A 144 -6.68 -15.61 -14.33
N GLY A 145 -7.98 -15.29 -14.32
CA GLY A 145 -9.05 -16.29 -14.30
C GLY A 145 -9.07 -17.24 -15.50
N LYS A 146 -8.54 -16.80 -16.65
CA LYS A 146 -8.49 -17.62 -17.89
C LYS A 146 -7.21 -18.43 -18.02
N ASN A 147 -6.08 -17.96 -17.47
CA ASN A 147 -4.75 -18.50 -17.76
C ASN A 147 -4.05 -19.11 -16.55
N ILE A 148 -4.50 -18.79 -15.35
CA ILE A 148 -3.88 -19.23 -14.08
C ILE A 148 -4.92 -19.98 -13.25
N ASP A 149 -4.48 -20.95 -12.45
CA ASP A 149 -5.32 -21.63 -11.46
C ASP A 149 -5.63 -20.64 -10.30
N ILE A 150 -6.70 -19.86 -10.52
CA ILE A 150 -7.09 -18.80 -9.57
C ILE A 150 -7.52 -19.38 -8.21
N ASP A 151 -7.96 -20.63 -8.16
CA ASP A 151 -8.36 -21.29 -6.91
C ASP A 151 -7.17 -21.64 -6.03
N LYS A 152 -5.97 -21.70 -6.61
CA LYS A 152 -4.70 -21.86 -5.89
C LYS A 152 -3.90 -20.58 -5.76
N THR A 153 -4.42 -19.45 -6.23
CA THR A 153 -3.72 -18.18 -6.24
C THR A 153 -4.24 -17.26 -5.14
N ILE A 154 -3.32 -16.71 -4.34
CA ILE A 154 -3.61 -15.61 -3.42
C ILE A 154 -3.50 -14.31 -4.19
N ILE A 155 -4.51 -13.44 -4.07
CA ILE A 155 -4.49 -12.10 -4.67
C ILE A 155 -4.68 -11.09 -3.56
N VAL A 156 -3.80 -10.10 -3.49
CA VAL A 156 -3.89 -8.97 -2.57
C VAL A 156 -4.02 -7.70 -3.40
N ILE A 157 -5.10 -6.95 -3.20
CA ILE A 157 -5.33 -5.65 -3.83
C ILE A 157 -5.35 -4.62 -2.71
N THR A 158 -4.47 -3.64 -2.78
CA THR A 158 -4.31 -2.61 -1.77
C THR A 158 -3.67 -1.35 -2.37
N SER A 159 -3.53 -0.29 -1.58
CA SER A 159 -2.70 0.86 -1.88
C SER A 159 -1.73 1.14 -0.72
N ASP A 160 -0.79 2.03 -0.91
CA ASP A 160 0.17 2.48 0.09
C ASP A 160 -0.43 3.57 0.99
N HIS A 161 -1.28 4.45 0.46
CA HIS A 161 -1.99 5.50 1.18
C HIS A 161 -3.33 5.84 0.53
N GLY A 162 -4.13 6.65 1.20
CA GLY A 162 -5.32 7.30 0.67
C GLY A 162 -5.00 8.70 0.13
N GLU A 163 -6.05 9.44 -0.24
CA GLU A 163 -5.94 10.79 -0.80
C GLU A 163 -7.02 11.69 -0.18
N GLU A 164 -6.62 12.86 0.32
CA GLU A 164 -7.53 13.83 0.96
C GLU A 164 -7.83 15.01 0.04
N PHE A 165 -9.08 15.41 0.01
CA PHE A 165 -9.60 16.53 -0.78
C PHE A 165 -10.24 17.56 0.15
N ASN A 166 -9.48 18.04 1.14
CA ASN A 166 -9.94 18.94 2.19
C ASN A 166 -11.14 18.38 2.99
N ASP A 167 -11.19 17.05 3.16
CA ASP A 167 -12.30 16.38 3.84
C ASP A 167 -12.41 16.78 5.32
N THR A 168 -11.30 17.14 5.93
CA THR A 168 -11.24 17.64 7.30
C THR A 168 -11.59 19.13 7.43
N GLY A 169 -11.66 19.88 6.31
CA GLY A 169 -11.83 21.34 6.33
C GLY A 169 -10.60 22.10 6.87
N LYS A 170 -9.42 21.46 6.87
CA LYS A 170 -8.17 22.04 7.42
C LYS A 170 -7.14 22.35 6.34
N ASN A 171 -7.60 22.51 5.14
CA ASN A 171 -6.76 22.80 3.96
C ASN A 171 -5.71 21.72 3.67
N TYR A 172 -6.05 20.45 3.91
CA TYR A 172 -5.23 19.32 3.47
C TYR A 172 -5.71 18.82 2.10
N TRP A 173 -4.76 18.74 1.16
CA TRP A 173 -4.99 18.29 -0.21
C TRP A 173 -3.89 17.29 -0.57
N GLY A 174 -4.29 16.11 -1.05
CA GLY A 174 -3.34 15.07 -1.36
C GLY A 174 -3.04 14.15 -0.18
N HIS A 175 -1.80 13.72 -0.07
CA HIS A 175 -1.29 12.82 0.97
C HIS A 175 -0.03 13.39 1.63
N ASN A 176 0.52 12.69 2.65
CA ASN A 176 1.66 13.13 3.48
C ASN A 176 1.40 14.35 4.38
N GLY A 177 0.17 14.88 4.43
CA GLY A 177 -0.17 16.03 5.24
C GLY A 177 -0.58 15.67 6.68
N ASN A 178 -1.29 14.56 6.83
CA ASN A 178 -1.83 14.10 8.11
C ASN A 178 -2.04 12.57 8.12
N PHE A 179 -2.54 12.04 9.24
CA PHE A 179 -2.83 10.62 9.42
C PHE A 179 -4.32 10.37 9.75
N THR A 180 -5.19 11.16 9.17
CA THR A 180 -6.63 10.92 9.22
C THR A 180 -7.01 9.70 8.39
N LYS A 181 -8.24 9.22 8.55
CA LYS A 181 -8.75 8.11 7.74
C LYS A 181 -8.65 8.36 6.22
N TYR A 182 -8.70 9.61 5.80
CA TYR A 182 -8.66 9.97 4.37
C TYR A 182 -7.31 9.69 3.72
N GLN A 183 -6.21 9.82 4.49
CA GLN A 183 -4.87 9.52 4.00
C GLN A 183 -4.32 8.16 4.48
N ALA A 184 -4.79 7.64 5.61
CA ALA A 184 -4.26 6.42 6.23
C ALA A 184 -5.11 5.16 6.01
N GLN A 185 -6.41 5.29 5.73
CA GLN A 185 -7.27 4.14 5.46
C GLN A 185 -7.27 3.81 3.98
N ILE A 186 -6.89 2.59 3.65
CA ILE A 186 -6.73 2.09 2.29
C ILE A 186 -7.67 0.92 2.01
N PRO A 187 -8.02 0.65 0.75
CA PRO A 187 -8.65 -0.61 0.38
C PRO A 187 -7.69 -1.76 0.68
N PHE A 188 -8.21 -2.85 1.23
CA PHE A 188 -7.42 -4.04 1.54
C PHE A 188 -8.25 -5.30 1.27
N ILE A 189 -8.12 -5.83 0.07
CA ILE A 189 -8.90 -6.96 -0.42
C ILE A 189 -7.97 -8.15 -0.60
N VAL A 190 -8.33 -9.28 0.02
CA VAL A 190 -7.54 -10.51 -0.06
C VAL A 190 -8.41 -11.66 -0.55
N LYS A 191 -8.12 -12.18 -1.74
CA LYS A 191 -8.60 -13.49 -2.15
C LYS A 191 -7.63 -14.54 -1.62
N TRP A 192 -8.16 -15.48 -0.84
CA TRP A 192 -7.37 -16.58 -0.27
C TRP A 192 -7.97 -17.93 -0.66
N PRO A 193 -7.17 -18.88 -1.21
CA PRO A 193 -7.64 -20.21 -1.56
C PRO A 193 -8.42 -20.91 -0.43
N GLY A 194 -9.61 -21.42 -0.75
CA GLY A 194 -10.45 -22.14 0.18
C GLY A 194 -11.12 -21.30 1.28
N LYS A 195 -10.99 -19.96 1.26
CA LYS A 195 -11.70 -19.08 2.20
C LYS A 195 -12.93 -18.46 1.54
N ALA A 196 -14.04 -18.44 2.26
CA ALA A 196 -15.22 -17.70 1.88
C ALA A 196 -14.97 -16.18 1.97
N SER A 197 -15.76 -15.40 1.21
CA SER A 197 -15.77 -13.95 1.32
C SER A 197 -16.36 -13.53 2.67
N ILE A 198 -15.60 -12.76 3.44
CA ILE A 198 -16.01 -12.20 4.72
C ILE A 198 -15.48 -10.78 4.85
N ASP A 199 -16.22 -9.92 5.50
CA ASP A 199 -15.72 -8.63 5.95
C ASP A 199 -15.00 -8.80 7.29
N ILE A 200 -13.73 -8.38 7.34
CA ILE A 200 -12.95 -8.42 8.57
C ILE A 200 -13.28 -7.16 9.39
N GLY A 201 -14.03 -7.33 10.48
CA GLY A 201 -14.49 -6.25 11.34
C GLY A 201 -13.43 -5.69 12.31
N TYR A 202 -12.20 -6.20 12.29
CA TYR A 202 -11.09 -5.69 13.12
C TYR A 202 -10.05 -4.97 12.28
N ARG A 203 -9.26 -4.15 12.95
CA ARG A 203 -8.24 -3.32 12.30
C ARG A 203 -7.06 -4.15 11.80
N THR A 204 -6.67 -3.90 10.55
CA THR A 204 -5.52 -4.53 9.87
C THR A 204 -4.60 -3.45 9.30
N SER A 205 -3.41 -3.85 8.88
CA SER A 205 -2.47 -2.96 8.18
C SER A 205 -1.68 -3.73 7.11
N ALA A 206 -1.00 -3.01 6.23
CA ALA A 206 -0.10 -3.62 5.24
C ALA A 206 1.04 -4.42 5.90
N LEU A 207 1.41 -4.09 7.13
CA LEU A 207 2.42 -4.85 7.91
C LEU A 207 1.98 -6.28 8.24
N ASP A 208 0.69 -6.58 8.13
CA ASP A 208 0.12 -7.89 8.43
C ASP A 208 0.28 -8.91 7.27
N VAL A 209 0.64 -8.44 6.07
CA VAL A 209 0.81 -9.30 4.89
C VAL A 209 1.92 -10.33 5.08
N VAL A 210 3.10 -9.88 5.46
CA VAL A 210 4.29 -10.74 5.60
C VAL A 210 4.12 -11.79 6.71
N PRO A 211 3.65 -11.43 7.94
CA PRO A 211 3.40 -12.43 8.98
C PRO A 211 2.24 -13.39 8.68
N THR A 212 1.42 -13.08 7.69
CA THR A 212 0.41 -14.02 7.18
C THR A 212 1.00 -14.98 6.14
N LEU A 213 1.74 -14.45 5.16
CA LEU A 213 2.26 -15.25 4.04
C LEU A 213 3.40 -16.18 4.48
N LEU A 214 4.35 -15.72 5.26
CA LEU A 214 5.53 -16.52 5.63
C LEU A 214 5.16 -17.82 6.35
N PRO A 215 4.35 -17.83 7.42
CA PRO A 215 3.97 -19.08 8.07
C PRO A 215 2.98 -19.92 7.26
N ARG A 216 1.93 -19.29 6.70
CA ARG A 216 0.81 -20.02 6.09
C ARG A 216 1.12 -20.59 4.71
N VAL A 217 1.97 -19.91 3.95
CA VAL A 217 2.28 -20.28 2.55
C VAL A 217 3.68 -20.90 2.43
N LEU A 218 4.66 -20.30 3.11
CA LEU A 218 6.06 -20.69 2.97
C LEU A 218 6.57 -21.56 4.12
N GLY A 219 5.71 -21.87 5.12
CA GLY A 219 6.04 -22.75 6.22
C GLY A 219 7.13 -22.22 7.16
N CYS A 220 7.28 -20.90 7.27
CA CYS A 220 8.21 -20.27 8.19
C CYS A 220 7.79 -20.55 9.65
N LYS A 221 8.74 -21.04 10.46
CA LYS A 221 8.52 -21.35 11.87
C LYS A 221 9.16 -20.35 12.83
N ASN A 222 9.88 -19.38 12.30
CA ASN A 222 10.47 -18.31 13.11
C ASN A 222 9.37 -17.49 13.79
N PRO A 223 9.61 -16.99 15.01
CA PRO A 223 8.72 -16.01 15.62
C PRO A 223 8.48 -14.82 14.69
N VAL A 224 7.24 -14.35 14.59
CA VAL A 224 6.89 -13.18 13.76
C VAL A 224 7.75 -11.98 14.12
N SER A 225 8.05 -11.82 15.39
CA SER A 225 8.93 -10.76 15.90
C SER A 225 10.31 -10.70 15.25
N ASP A 226 10.82 -11.76 14.64
CA ASP A 226 12.14 -11.75 13.99
C ASP A 226 12.15 -10.96 12.67
N TYR A 227 10.96 -10.78 12.04
CA TYR A 227 10.87 -10.20 10.69
C TYR A 227 9.72 -9.20 10.49
N SER A 228 8.78 -9.06 11.42
CA SER A 228 7.67 -8.13 11.32
C SER A 228 7.18 -7.64 12.69
N VAL A 229 6.55 -6.48 12.71
CA VAL A 229 5.75 -5.95 13.84
C VAL A 229 4.25 -6.13 13.60
N GLY A 230 3.86 -6.62 12.43
CA GLY A 230 2.48 -6.93 12.07
C GLY A 230 1.97 -8.21 12.73
N LYS A 231 0.73 -8.56 12.43
CA LYS A 231 0.02 -9.74 12.92
C LYS A 231 -0.53 -10.55 11.75
N ASP A 232 -0.83 -11.82 11.97
CA ASP A 232 -1.53 -12.62 10.96
C ASP A 232 -2.91 -11.99 10.65
N LEU A 233 -3.23 -11.80 9.36
CA LEU A 233 -4.49 -11.18 8.90
C LEU A 233 -5.73 -11.95 9.38
N PHE A 234 -5.63 -13.25 9.59
CA PHE A 234 -6.75 -14.12 9.96
C PHE A 234 -6.85 -14.36 11.46
N GLU A 235 -6.00 -13.72 12.26
CA GLU A 235 -6.01 -13.85 13.72
C GLU A 235 -6.60 -12.57 14.35
N PRO A 236 -7.83 -12.62 14.88
CA PRO A 236 -8.46 -11.47 15.50
C PRO A 236 -7.90 -11.12 16.88
N SER A 237 -7.33 -12.11 17.59
CA SER A 237 -6.82 -11.94 18.96
C SER A 237 -5.43 -11.30 18.99
N GLY A 238 -5.10 -10.64 20.08
CA GLY A 238 -3.78 -10.07 20.34
C GLY A 238 -3.38 -8.95 19.36
N ARG A 239 -4.35 -8.31 18.67
CA ARG A 239 -4.09 -7.19 17.78
C ARG A 239 -3.75 -5.93 18.57
N ASN A 240 -2.89 -5.11 17.98
CA ASN A 240 -2.56 -3.82 18.56
C ASN A 240 -3.78 -2.89 18.58
N PRO A 241 -3.95 -2.06 19.63
CA PRO A 241 -5.03 -1.08 19.68
C PRO A 241 -4.83 0.09 18.70
N PHE A 242 -3.74 0.08 17.95
CA PHE A 242 -3.34 1.12 16.98
C PHE A 242 -2.89 0.50 15.65
N VAL A 243 -2.84 1.32 14.61
CA VAL A 243 -2.08 1.08 13.38
C VAL A 243 -0.90 2.06 13.37
N TYR A 244 0.32 1.54 13.13
CA TYR A 244 1.49 2.37 12.92
C TYR A 244 1.53 2.83 11.47
N VAL A 245 1.66 4.12 11.27
CA VAL A 245 1.83 4.78 9.97
C VAL A 245 2.91 5.84 10.08
N SER A 246 3.60 6.12 8.98
CA SER A 246 4.64 7.15 8.95
C SER A 246 4.65 7.89 7.63
N ASN A 247 5.17 9.10 7.64
CA ASN A 247 5.53 9.86 6.47
C ASN A 247 6.99 10.33 6.58
N TYR A 248 7.43 11.25 5.71
CA TYR A 248 8.82 11.72 5.69
C TYR A 248 9.28 12.44 6.96
N SER A 249 8.37 12.96 7.78
CA SER A 249 8.70 13.83 8.92
C SER A 249 8.08 13.40 10.24
N LYS A 250 7.16 12.44 10.23
CA LYS A 250 6.39 12.08 11.43
C LYS A 250 6.03 10.61 11.43
N ASP A 251 5.98 10.06 12.63
CA ASP A 251 5.37 8.77 12.92
C ASP A 251 4.04 8.97 13.63
N ALA A 252 3.09 8.05 13.40
CA ALA A 252 1.80 8.09 14.05
C ALA A 252 1.33 6.70 14.48
N PHE A 253 0.68 6.67 15.64
CA PHE A 253 -0.11 5.55 16.12
C PHE A 253 -1.58 5.94 16.02
N VAL A 254 -2.26 5.40 15.01
CA VAL A 254 -3.67 5.69 14.76
C VAL A 254 -4.50 4.73 15.60
N GLU A 255 -5.02 5.21 16.73
CA GLU A 255 -5.94 4.50 17.60
C GLU A 255 -7.40 4.65 17.11
N LYS A 256 -8.35 4.05 17.81
CA LYS A 256 -9.76 4.16 17.46
C LYS A 256 -10.27 5.60 17.54
N ASP A 257 -9.92 6.30 18.63
CA ASP A 257 -10.52 7.58 19.00
C ASP A 257 -9.51 8.74 19.01
N ARG A 258 -8.23 8.45 18.71
CA ARG A 258 -7.17 9.48 18.61
C ARG A 258 -6.00 9.04 17.73
N VAL A 259 -5.20 10.02 17.36
CA VAL A 259 -3.93 9.86 16.65
C VAL A 259 -2.81 10.38 17.55
N VAL A 260 -1.86 9.54 17.88
CA VAL A 260 -0.66 9.89 18.63
C VAL A 260 0.47 10.13 17.65
N LEU A 261 0.90 11.37 17.49
CA LEU A 261 1.97 11.77 16.59
C LEU A 261 3.31 11.83 17.33
N ILE A 262 4.37 11.45 16.65
CA ILE A 262 5.75 11.68 17.08
C ILE A 262 6.47 12.40 15.93
N ASN A 263 7.03 13.56 16.22
CA ASN A 263 7.84 14.28 15.24
C ASN A 263 9.32 13.81 15.29
N GLU A 264 10.14 14.33 14.38
CA GLU A 264 11.56 13.97 14.23
C GLU A 264 12.40 14.17 15.51
N ILE A 265 12.01 15.08 16.38
CA ILE A 265 12.70 15.35 17.67
C ILE A 265 12.03 14.64 18.86
N GLY A 266 11.07 13.72 18.60
CA GLY A 266 10.44 12.90 19.63
C GLY A 266 9.31 13.59 20.41
N VAL A 267 8.84 14.77 19.99
CA VAL A 267 7.73 15.46 20.64
C VAL A 267 6.40 14.77 20.26
N LEU A 268 5.61 14.47 21.28
CA LEU A 268 4.28 13.88 21.13
C LEU A 268 3.21 14.95 20.91
N SER A 269 2.25 14.64 20.07
CA SER A 269 1.02 15.39 19.90
C SER A 269 -0.17 14.42 19.85
N PHE A 270 -1.27 14.79 20.47
CA PHE A 270 -2.46 13.94 20.57
C PHE A 270 -3.63 14.64 19.89
N LEU A 271 -4.14 14.03 18.84
CA LEU A 271 -5.20 14.59 18.01
C LEU A 271 -6.40 13.64 17.98
N ASP A 272 -7.59 14.20 17.83
CA ASP A 272 -8.80 13.43 17.55
C ASP A 272 -8.83 12.95 16.08
N PRO A 273 -9.77 12.08 15.67
CA PRO A 273 -9.88 11.63 14.30
C PRO A 273 -10.17 12.73 13.26
N ALA A 274 -10.66 13.91 13.71
CA ALA A 274 -10.84 15.10 12.88
C ALA A 274 -9.61 16.04 12.90
N TYR A 275 -8.51 15.57 13.52
CA TYR A 275 -7.24 16.28 13.59
C TYR A 275 -7.29 17.59 14.41
N ASN A 276 -8.15 17.65 15.42
CA ASN A 276 -8.13 18.66 16.50
C ASN A 276 -7.40 18.10 17.72
N PRO A 277 -6.97 18.93 18.68
CA PRO A 277 -6.42 18.45 19.95
C PRO A 277 -7.36 17.42 20.60
N ALA A 278 -6.85 16.24 20.90
CA ALA A 278 -7.62 15.19 21.55
C ALA A 278 -7.91 15.58 23.03
N LYS A 279 -9.02 15.10 23.56
CA LYS A 279 -9.36 15.27 24.99
C LYS A 279 -8.39 14.50 25.89
N ASP A 280 -8.03 13.28 25.47
CA ASP A 280 -7.05 12.45 26.17
C ASP A 280 -5.64 12.72 25.63
N GLN A 281 -4.81 13.33 26.47
CA GLN A 281 -3.41 13.69 26.22
C GLN A 281 -2.44 12.71 26.92
N SER A 282 -2.93 11.60 27.45
CA SER A 282 -2.08 10.64 28.16
C SER A 282 -1.18 9.85 27.19
N VAL A 283 0.06 9.62 27.61
CA VAL A 283 0.99 8.80 26.85
C VAL A 283 0.53 7.33 26.89
N PRO A 284 0.31 6.70 25.72
CA PRO A 284 -0.14 5.31 25.70
C PRO A 284 0.87 4.36 26.35
N PRO A 285 0.42 3.37 27.15
CA PRO A 285 1.33 2.44 27.82
C PRO A 285 2.15 1.59 26.86
N TYR A 286 1.66 1.32 25.65
CA TYR A 286 2.36 0.55 24.63
C TYR A 286 3.49 1.31 23.94
N LEU A 287 3.53 2.64 24.02
CA LEU A 287 4.40 3.48 23.19
C LEU A 287 5.88 3.14 23.34
N LYS A 288 6.34 2.98 24.59
CA LYS A 288 7.74 2.63 24.87
C LYS A 288 8.12 1.30 24.22
N GLN A 289 7.32 0.26 24.41
CA GLN A 289 7.57 -1.05 23.85
C GLN A 289 7.64 -1.03 22.32
N VAL A 290 6.70 -0.33 21.69
CA VAL A 290 6.64 -0.27 20.22
C VAL A 290 7.81 0.49 19.64
N LEU A 291 8.24 1.59 20.27
CA LEU A 291 9.44 2.33 19.87
C LEU A 291 10.70 1.47 20.00
N GLU A 292 10.82 0.69 21.07
CA GLU A 292 11.93 -0.25 21.27
C GLU A 292 11.91 -1.36 20.20
N GLU A 293 10.75 -1.95 19.91
CA GLU A 293 10.58 -2.98 18.88
C GLU A 293 10.86 -2.44 17.46
N SER A 294 10.38 -1.25 17.12
CA SER A 294 10.64 -0.61 15.83
C SER A 294 12.12 -0.26 15.67
N SER A 295 12.77 0.26 16.72
CA SER A 295 14.16 0.68 16.68
C SER A 295 15.15 -0.48 16.49
N ARG A 296 14.76 -1.73 16.82
CA ARG A 296 15.65 -2.89 16.67
C ARG A 296 16.02 -3.17 15.20
N PHE A 297 15.11 -2.86 14.26
CA PHE A 297 15.37 -2.98 12.82
C PHE A 297 16.31 -1.89 12.30
N LEU A 298 16.49 -0.81 13.06
CA LEU A 298 17.38 0.30 12.75
C LEU A 298 18.76 0.18 13.41
N LYS A 299 18.92 -0.69 14.41
CA LYS A 299 20.20 -0.89 15.10
C LYS A 299 21.24 -1.46 14.14
N LYS A 300 22.41 -0.82 14.09
CA LYS A 300 23.61 -1.40 13.48
C LYS A 300 24.07 -2.54 14.38
N HIS A 301 24.08 -3.75 13.88
CA HIS A 301 24.81 -4.87 14.48
C HIS A 301 26.24 -4.83 14.01
#